data_86a188db5423695440ffeb45e612199d
#
_entry.id   86a188db5423695440ffeb45e612199d
#
_cell.length_a   1.000
_cell.length_b   1.000
_cell.length_c   1.000
_cell.angle_alpha   90.00
_cell.angle_beta   90.00
_cell.angle_gamma   90.00
#
_symmetry.space_group_name_H-M   'P 1'
#
loop_
_entity.id
_entity.type
_entity.pdbx_description
1 polymer ?
#
loop_
_entity_poly.entity_id
_entity_poly.type
_entity_poly.pdbx_seq_one_letter_code
_entity_poly.pdbx_strand_id
1 'polypeptide(L)'
;MERFPEPTVIVVGLIGVLCLVTGLGKLWNSWESADWPSTYATVLESKLVEESDTETTSTGAFFWYEYEVDGTTYTNARISFSERALNQSMWASKMVQDHPVGSAIKVHYDPELPSNASIFVGLTPASFAQAAFGLVLLAIVAGYHFLAFRRQTT
;
A
#
# COMPACT_ATOMS: atom_id res chain seq x y z
N MET A 1 29.62 -12.69 21.06
CA MET A 1 28.41 -12.10 20.42
C MET A 1 28.18 -10.78 21.10
N GLU A 2 28.37 -9.70 20.37
CA GLU A 2 28.15 -8.34 20.89
C GLU A 2 26.67 -8.12 21.19
N ARG A 3 26.37 -7.53 22.33
CA ARG A 3 25.00 -7.11 22.65
C ARG A 3 24.67 -5.90 21.80
N PHE A 4 23.55 -5.93 21.10
CA PHE A 4 23.03 -4.70 20.51
C PHE A 4 22.76 -3.69 21.64
N PRO A 5 23.13 -2.42 21.45
CA PRO A 5 22.82 -1.40 22.44
C PRO A 5 21.29 -1.33 22.65
N GLU A 6 20.86 -1.23 23.91
CA GLU A 6 19.44 -1.16 24.30
C GLU A 6 18.60 -0.18 23.45
N PRO A 7 19.11 1.04 23.09
CA PRO A 7 18.35 1.94 22.22
C PRO A 7 18.08 1.38 20.83
N THR A 8 19.00 0.56 20.27
CA THR A 8 18.79 -0.07 18.94
C THR A 8 17.62 -1.06 18.97
N VAL A 9 17.50 -1.86 20.02
CA VAL A 9 16.42 -2.84 20.18
C VAL A 9 15.07 -2.12 20.32
N ILE A 10 15.03 -1.02 21.07
CA ILE A 10 13.84 -0.18 21.24
C ILE A 10 13.41 0.42 19.91
N VAL A 11 14.36 0.99 19.14
CA VAL A 11 14.07 1.59 17.83
C VAL A 11 13.52 0.54 16.86
N VAL A 12 14.13 -0.65 16.77
CA VAL A 12 13.65 -1.74 15.92
C VAL A 12 12.23 -2.19 16.34
N GLY A 13 11.98 -2.26 17.64
CA GLY A 13 10.65 -2.58 18.17
C GLY A 13 9.59 -1.54 17.78
N LEU A 14 9.91 -0.25 17.90
CA LEU A 14 9.01 0.84 17.50
C LEU A 14 8.71 0.82 16.01
N ILE A 15 9.72 0.60 15.16
CA ILE A 15 9.54 0.44 13.71
C ILE A 15 8.64 -0.77 13.42
N GLY A 16 8.87 -1.90 14.11
CA GLY A 16 8.05 -3.10 13.96
C GLY A 16 6.57 -2.86 14.29
N VAL A 17 6.29 -2.15 15.39
CA VAL A 17 4.92 -1.77 15.78
C VAL A 17 4.31 -0.83 14.74
N LEU A 18 5.03 0.20 14.28
CA LEU A 18 4.56 1.14 13.28
C LEU A 18 4.22 0.43 11.96
N CYS A 19 5.10 -0.44 11.48
CA CYS A 19 4.88 -1.23 10.27
C CYS A 19 3.68 -2.17 10.43
N LEU A 20 3.50 -2.78 11.60
CA LEU A 20 2.36 -3.66 11.86
C LEU A 20 1.04 -2.88 11.86
N VAL A 21 0.96 -1.77 12.58
CA VAL A 21 -0.27 -0.96 12.67
C VAL A 21 -0.66 -0.40 11.30
N THR A 22 0.29 0.18 10.57
CA THR A 22 0.01 0.73 9.24
C THR A 22 -0.29 -0.38 8.22
N GLY A 23 0.37 -1.54 8.32
CA GLY A 23 0.11 -2.71 7.50
C GLY A 23 -1.28 -3.32 7.74
N LEU A 24 -1.71 -3.40 8.99
CA LEU A 24 -3.08 -3.85 9.33
C LEU A 24 -4.15 -2.88 8.82
N GLY A 25 -3.89 -1.57 8.87
CA GLY A 25 -4.78 -0.57 8.28
C GLY A 25 -4.95 -0.75 6.76
N LYS A 26 -3.86 -0.99 6.04
CA LYS A 26 -3.90 -1.30 4.59
C LYS A 26 -4.67 -2.60 4.30
N LEU A 27 -4.48 -3.63 5.12
CA LEU A 27 -5.22 -4.88 5.01
C LEU A 27 -6.72 -4.68 5.21
N TRP A 28 -7.10 -3.92 6.24
CA TRP A 28 -8.50 -3.60 6.52
C TRP A 28 -9.16 -2.89 5.35
N ASN A 29 -8.56 -1.81 4.86
CA ASN A 29 -9.08 -1.06 3.72
C ASN A 29 -9.17 -1.91 2.44
N SER A 30 -8.18 -2.78 2.20
CA SER A 30 -8.19 -3.70 1.06
C SER A 30 -9.30 -4.75 1.19
N TRP A 31 -9.56 -5.23 2.39
CA TRP A 31 -10.62 -6.20 2.64
C TRP A 31 -11.99 -5.56 2.54
N GLU A 32 -12.20 -4.41 3.16
CA GLU A 32 -13.45 -3.66 3.13
C GLU A 32 -13.83 -3.24 1.70
N SER A 33 -12.84 -2.81 0.92
CA SER A 33 -13.06 -2.39 -0.46
C SER A 33 -13.39 -3.54 -1.43
N ALA A 34 -13.25 -4.80 -1.03
CA ALA A 34 -13.46 -5.94 -1.93
C ALA A 34 -14.87 -6.01 -2.51
N ASP A 35 -15.86 -5.58 -1.72
CA ASP A 35 -17.29 -5.62 -2.08
C ASP A 35 -17.83 -4.25 -2.54
N TRP A 36 -16.95 -3.26 -2.74
CA TRP A 36 -17.37 -1.93 -3.16
C TRP A 36 -18.05 -1.94 -4.53
N PRO A 37 -19.16 -1.20 -4.69
CA PRO A 37 -19.80 -0.98 -5.98
C PRO A 37 -18.83 -0.31 -6.94
N SER A 38 -19.09 -0.43 -8.25
CA SER A 38 -18.24 0.14 -9.27
C SER A 38 -19.03 1.05 -10.21
N THR A 39 -18.36 2.09 -10.71
CA THR A 39 -18.83 2.96 -11.78
C THR A 39 -17.71 3.18 -12.80
N TYR A 40 -18.02 3.85 -13.91
CA TYR A 40 -17.02 4.27 -14.87
C TYR A 40 -16.60 5.70 -14.59
N ALA A 41 -15.29 5.92 -14.57
CA ALA A 41 -14.68 7.23 -14.45
C ALA A 41 -14.07 7.66 -15.78
N THR A 42 -14.01 8.97 -16.02
CA THR A 42 -13.25 9.56 -17.13
C THR A 42 -11.84 9.91 -16.66
N VAL A 43 -10.83 9.47 -17.37
CA VAL A 43 -9.44 9.79 -17.07
C VAL A 43 -9.17 11.25 -17.45
N LEU A 44 -8.81 12.06 -16.47
CA LEU A 44 -8.45 13.47 -16.66
C LEU A 44 -6.95 13.65 -16.88
N GLU A 45 -6.13 12.83 -16.22
CA GLU A 45 -4.69 12.81 -16.39
C GLU A 45 -4.17 11.36 -16.30
N SER A 46 -3.26 11.01 -17.20
CA SER A 46 -2.63 9.69 -17.29
C SER A 46 -1.19 9.89 -17.70
N LYS A 47 -0.25 9.53 -16.81
CA LYS A 47 1.19 9.68 -17.08
C LYS A 47 2.03 8.66 -16.32
N LEU A 48 3.24 8.42 -16.83
CA LEU A 48 4.29 7.74 -16.08
C LEU A 48 4.96 8.74 -15.15
N VAL A 49 5.20 8.30 -13.92
CA VAL A 49 5.97 9.04 -12.92
C VAL A 49 7.22 8.22 -12.61
N GLU A 50 8.37 8.83 -12.80
CA GLU A 50 9.65 8.24 -12.43
C GLU A 50 10.05 8.78 -11.05
N GLU A 51 10.21 7.89 -10.11
CA GLU A 51 10.78 8.17 -8.81
C GLU A 51 12.21 7.64 -8.81
N SER A 52 13.16 8.56 -8.85
CA SER A 52 14.59 8.24 -8.87
C SER A 52 15.18 8.53 -7.50
N ASP A 53 15.62 7.48 -6.82
CA ASP A 53 16.50 7.59 -5.66
C ASP A 53 17.93 7.28 -6.10
N THR A 54 18.93 7.57 -5.24
CA THR A 54 20.37 7.50 -5.55
C THR A 54 20.85 6.19 -6.15
N GLU A 55 20.11 5.08 -5.97
CA GLU A 55 20.51 3.75 -6.43
C GLU A 55 19.45 3.03 -7.28
N THR A 56 18.21 3.48 -7.31
CA THR A 56 17.13 2.81 -8.04
C THR A 56 16.17 3.80 -8.67
N THR A 57 15.81 3.55 -9.94
CA THR A 57 14.72 4.27 -10.59
C THR A 57 13.49 3.36 -10.64
N SER A 58 12.40 3.79 -10.03
CA SER A 58 11.11 3.11 -10.13
C SER A 58 10.15 3.92 -10.99
N THR A 59 9.44 3.25 -11.90
CA THR A 59 8.43 3.89 -12.75
C THR A 59 7.05 3.47 -12.29
N GLY A 60 6.22 4.43 -11.91
CA GLY A 60 4.83 4.24 -11.53
C GLY A 60 3.87 4.86 -12.54
N ALA A 61 2.60 4.47 -12.50
CA ALA A 61 1.52 5.13 -13.21
C ALA A 61 0.82 6.12 -12.29
N PHE A 62 0.50 7.28 -12.82
CA PHE A 62 -0.34 8.27 -12.15
C PHE A 62 -1.61 8.45 -12.98
N PHE A 63 -2.77 8.42 -12.30
CA PHE A 63 -4.08 8.70 -12.88
C PHE A 63 -4.78 9.74 -12.03
N TRP A 64 -5.39 10.73 -12.69
CA TRP A 64 -6.41 11.58 -12.11
C TRP A 64 -7.69 11.31 -12.87
N TYR A 65 -8.77 10.98 -12.18
CA TYR A 65 -10.03 10.57 -12.82
C TYR A 65 -11.24 11.17 -12.11
N GLU A 66 -12.31 11.36 -12.88
CA GLU A 66 -13.59 11.90 -12.45
C GLU A 66 -14.69 10.87 -12.67
N TYR A 67 -15.56 10.71 -11.70
CA TYR A 67 -16.71 9.81 -11.76
C TYR A 67 -17.92 10.42 -11.08
N GLU A 68 -19.12 9.89 -11.39
CA GLU A 68 -20.39 10.33 -10.83
C GLU A 68 -21.02 9.22 -10.01
N VAL A 69 -21.55 9.59 -8.84
CA VAL A 69 -22.36 8.74 -7.98
C VAL A 69 -23.58 9.55 -7.54
N ASP A 70 -24.77 9.05 -7.81
CA ASP A 70 -26.05 9.66 -7.44
C ASP A 70 -26.16 11.14 -7.86
N GLY A 71 -25.68 11.47 -9.06
CA GLY A 71 -25.72 12.84 -9.61
C GLY A 71 -24.68 13.79 -9.03
N THR A 72 -23.76 13.30 -8.19
CA THR A 72 -22.64 14.08 -7.63
C THR A 72 -21.34 13.65 -8.27
N THR A 73 -20.57 14.63 -8.73
CA THR A 73 -19.26 14.40 -9.36
C THR A 73 -18.15 14.38 -8.30
N TYR A 74 -17.30 13.38 -8.39
CA TYR A 74 -16.12 13.19 -7.53
C TYR A 74 -14.86 13.05 -8.38
N THR A 75 -13.71 13.42 -7.81
CA THR A 75 -12.40 13.20 -8.42
C THR A 75 -11.51 12.43 -7.47
N ASN A 76 -10.65 11.56 -8.01
CA ASN A 76 -9.67 10.81 -7.21
C ASN A 76 -8.43 10.47 -8.05
N ALA A 77 -7.35 10.07 -7.35
CA ALA A 77 -6.09 9.62 -7.98
C ALA A 77 -5.63 8.25 -7.46
N ARG A 78 -6.41 7.61 -6.58
CA ARG A 78 -6.00 6.36 -5.98
C ARG A 78 -6.09 5.21 -6.96
N ILE A 79 -4.97 4.52 -7.15
CA ILE A 79 -4.90 3.33 -7.99
C ILE A 79 -5.23 2.07 -7.19
N SER A 80 -4.72 1.96 -5.95
CA SER A 80 -4.94 0.80 -5.08
C SER A 80 -4.68 1.18 -3.62
N PHE A 81 -5.22 0.42 -2.68
CA PHE A 81 -4.89 0.51 -1.25
C PHE A 81 -3.57 -0.18 -0.90
N SER A 82 -3.12 -1.11 -1.73
CA SER A 82 -1.85 -1.80 -1.59
C SER A 82 -0.91 -1.46 -2.74
N GLU A 83 0.35 -1.19 -2.41
CA GLU A 83 1.39 -1.03 -3.42
C GLU A 83 1.55 -2.36 -4.17
N ARG A 84 1.50 -2.30 -5.51
CA ARG A 84 1.81 -3.46 -6.35
C ARG A 84 3.33 -3.59 -6.41
N ALA A 85 3.89 -4.47 -5.61
CA ALA A 85 5.29 -4.83 -5.73
C ALA A 85 5.50 -5.68 -6.99
N LEU A 86 6.63 -5.48 -7.65
CA LEU A 86 7.24 -6.26 -8.72
C LEU A 86 6.71 -5.99 -10.15
N ASN A 87 7.61 -5.57 -11.02
CA ASN A 87 7.42 -5.15 -12.41
C ASN A 87 6.49 -3.93 -12.60
N GLN A 88 6.60 -2.96 -11.71
CA GLN A 88 5.81 -1.72 -11.78
C GLN A 88 5.97 -0.99 -13.11
N SER A 89 7.15 -0.96 -13.70
CA SER A 89 7.41 -0.24 -14.95
C SER A 89 6.61 -0.78 -16.16
N MET A 90 6.61 -2.09 -16.39
CA MET A 90 5.84 -2.68 -17.49
C MET A 90 4.34 -2.56 -17.28
N TRP A 91 3.87 -2.81 -16.05
CA TRP A 91 2.48 -2.65 -15.70
C TRP A 91 2.04 -1.18 -15.79
N ALA A 92 2.84 -0.25 -15.27
CA ALA A 92 2.56 1.18 -15.32
C ALA A 92 2.48 1.68 -16.76
N SER A 93 3.44 1.31 -17.61
CA SER A 93 3.45 1.66 -19.03
C SER A 93 2.21 1.14 -19.75
N LYS A 94 1.83 -0.11 -19.50
CA LYS A 94 0.64 -0.71 -20.10
C LYS A 94 -0.64 0.00 -19.61
N MET A 95 -0.75 0.29 -18.33
CA MET A 95 -1.92 0.99 -17.77
C MET A 95 -2.10 2.38 -18.38
N VAL A 96 -1.02 3.16 -18.50
CA VAL A 96 -1.06 4.50 -19.12
C VAL A 96 -1.40 4.40 -20.62
N GLN A 97 -0.90 3.40 -21.32
CA GLN A 97 -1.20 3.16 -22.73
C GLN A 97 -2.67 2.75 -22.96
N ASP A 98 -3.19 1.87 -22.09
CA ASP A 98 -4.55 1.34 -22.19
C ASP A 98 -5.61 2.37 -21.76
N HIS A 99 -5.22 3.36 -20.91
CA HIS A 99 -6.12 4.38 -20.38
C HIS A 99 -5.58 5.80 -20.61
N PRO A 100 -5.60 6.29 -21.87
CA PRO A 100 -5.23 7.67 -22.18
C PRO A 100 -6.26 8.67 -21.63
N VAL A 101 -5.88 9.94 -21.57
CA VAL A 101 -6.79 11.04 -21.18
C VAL A 101 -8.07 11.01 -22.01
N GLY A 102 -9.20 11.14 -21.35
CA GLY A 102 -10.55 11.07 -21.95
C GLY A 102 -11.09 9.65 -22.09
N SER A 103 -10.31 8.60 -21.81
CA SER A 103 -10.82 7.22 -21.82
C SER A 103 -11.63 6.91 -20.56
N ALA A 104 -12.47 5.87 -20.65
CA ALA A 104 -13.19 5.36 -19.50
C ALA A 104 -12.33 4.34 -18.74
N ILE A 105 -12.34 4.45 -17.42
CA ILE A 105 -11.72 3.48 -16.51
C ILE A 105 -12.71 3.05 -15.46
N LYS A 106 -12.73 1.75 -15.11
CA LYS A 106 -13.60 1.24 -14.06
C LYS A 106 -13.00 1.57 -12.70
N VAL A 107 -13.81 2.18 -11.82
CA VAL A 107 -13.43 2.52 -10.44
C VAL A 107 -14.43 1.94 -9.46
N HIS A 108 -13.97 1.63 -8.27
CA HIS A 108 -14.78 1.18 -7.15
C HIS A 108 -14.82 2.27 -6.11
N TYR A 109 -15.98 2.52 -5.50
CA TYR A 109 -16.16 3.57 -4.52
C TYR A 109 -16.83 3.05 -3.25
N ASP A 110 -16.52 3.68 -2.14
CA ASP A 110 -17.15 3.42 -0.87
C ASP A 110 -18.61 3.93 -0.89
N PRO A 111 -19.60 3.07 -0.69
CA PRO A 111 -20.99 3.51 -0.72
C PRO A 111 -21.36 4.48 0.41
N GLU A 112 -20.65 4.47 1.53
CA GLU A 112 -20.87 5.39 2.65
C GLU A 112 -20.13 6.72 2.46
N LEU A 113 -19.00 6.68 1.74
CA LEU A 113 -18.17 7.85 1.45
C LEU A 113 -17.73 7.85 -0.03
N PRO A 114 -18.58 8.25 -0.98
CA PRO A 114 -18.31 8.14 -2.42
C PRO A 114 -17.05 8.87 -2.92
N SER A 115 -16.53 9.85 -2.17
CA SER A 115 -15.23 10.48 -2.46
C SER A 115 -14.03 9.54 -2.25
N ASN A 116 -14.22 8.43 -1.54
CA ASN A 116 -13.22 7.41 -1.30
C ASN A 116 -13.35 6.31 -2.38
N ALA A 117 -12.52 6.37 -3.40
CA ALA A 117 -12.56 5.44 -4.53
C ALA A 117 -11.17 4.93 -4.90
N SER A 118 -11.14 3.81 -5.63
CA SER A 118 -9.91 3.20 -6.13
C SER A 118 -10.15 2.45 -7.44
N ILE A 119 -9.14 2.40 -8.31
CA ILE A 119 -9.19 1.61 -9.55
C ILE A 119 -9.15 0.11 -9.22
N PHE A 120 -8.28 -0.28 -8.31
CA PHE A 120 -8.16 -1.68 -7.86
C PHE A 120 -8.52 -1.79 -6.38
N VAL A 121 -9.31 -2.79 -6.08
CA VAL A 121 -9.81 -3.10 -4.73
C VAL A 121 -9.53 -4.55 -4.38
N GLY A 122 -9.74 -4.90 -3.11
CA GLY A 122 -9.56 -6.24 -2.60
C GLY A 122 -8.14 -6.57 -2.17
N LEU A 123 -8.00 -7.75 -1.56
CA LEU A 123 -6.75 -8.25 -1.02
C LEU A 123 -5.81 -8.72 -2.14
N THR A 124 -4.55 -8.34 -2.04
CA THR A 124 -3.45 -8.82 -2.90
C THR A 124 -2.34 -9.38 -2.02
N PRO A 125 -1.42 -10.22 -2.54
CA PRO A 125 -0.24 -10.64 -1.78
C PRO A 125 0.57 -9.47 -1.22
N ALA A 126 0.63 -8.34 -1.93
CA ALA A 126 1.31 -7.14 -1.48
C ALA A 126 0.65 -6.49 -0.25
N SER A 127 -0.67 -6.68 -0.07
CA SER A 127 -1.39 -6.16 1.10
C SER A 127 -0.84 -6.71 2.42
N PHE A 128 -0.31 -7.93 2.41
CA PHE A 128 0.23 -8.59 3.61
C PHE A 128 1.68 -8.24 3.90
N ALA A 129 2.44 -7.78 2.91
CA ALA A 129 3.89 -7.63 3.00
C ALA A 129 4.33 -6.73 4.15
N GLN A 130 3.69 -5.58 4.34
CA GLN A 130 4.06 -4.63 5.39
C GLN A 130 3.72 -5.14 6.79
N ALA A 131 2.56 -5.78 6.97
CA ALA A 131 2.18 -6.38 8.25
C ALA A 131 3.09 -7.55 8.61
N ALA A 132 3.41 -8.41 7.65
CA ALA A 132 4.35 -9.52 7.83
C ALA A 132 5.75 -9.02 8.21
N PHE A 133 6.25 -7.96 7.55
CA PHE A 133 7.53 -7.35 7.89
C PHE A 133 7.55 -6.82 9.33
N GLY A 134 6.49 -6.13 9.76
CA GLY A 134 6.34 -5.67 11.15
C GLY A 134 6.37 -6.83 12.15
N LEU A 135 5.67 -7.94 11.86
CA LEU A 135 5.69 -9.14 12.70
C LEU A 135 7.09 -9.76 12.80
N VAL A 136 7.83 -9.84 11.70
CA VAL A 136 9.20 -10.36 11.70
C VAL A 136 10.12 -9.51 12.59
N LEU A 137 10.04 -8.18 12.49
CA LEU A 137 10.83 -7.29 13.34
C LEU A 137 10.51 -7.50 14.82
N LEU A 138 9.24 -7.61 15.18
CA LEU A 138 8.82 -7.87 16.57
C LEU A 138 9.26 -9.23 17.07
N ALA A 139 9.22 -10.27 16.23
CA ALA A 139 9.72 -11.60 16.57
C ALA A 139 11.25 -11.60 16.83
N ILE A 140 12.02 -10.83 16.05
CA ILE A 140 13.46 -10.64 16.27
C ILE A 140 13.71 -9.99 17.65
N VAL A 141 12.99 -8.93 17.98
CA VAL A 141 13.10 -8.24 19.27
C VAL A 141 12.74 -9.18 20.43
N ALA A 142 11.62 -9.91 20.32
CA ALA A 142 11.20 -10.86 21.33
C ALA A 142 12.20 -11.99 21.51
N GLY A 143 12.73 -12.55 20.43
CA GLY A 143 13.77 -13.58 20.45
C GLY A 143 15.06 -13.10 21.13
N TYR A 144 15.48 -11.86 20.86
CA TYR A 144 16.63 -11.24 21.52
C TYR A 144 16.44 -11.16 23.04
N HIS A 145 15.29 -10.64 23.50
CA HIS A 145 14.99 -10.56 24.94
C HIS A 145 14.89 -11.94 25.59
N PHE A 146 14.27 -12.91 24.93
CA PHE A 146 14.17 -14.26 25.43
C PHE A 146 15.55 -14.92 25.64
N LEU A 147 16.45 -14.79 24.66
CA LEU A 147 17.81 -15.32 24.76
C LEU A 147 18.65 -14.59 25.81
N ALA A 148 18.47 -13.28 25.96
CA ALA A 148 19.12 -12.48 26.99
C ALA A 148 18.66 -12.91 28.40
N PHE A 149 17.37 -13.14 28.59
CA PHE A 149 16.77 -13.62 29.84
C PHE A 149 17.31 -15.01 30.23
N ARG A 150 17.33 -15.98 29.31
CA ARG A 150 17.85 -17.34 29.58
C ARG A 150 19.30 -17.35 30.03
N ARG A 151 20.13 -16.40 29.57
CA ARG A 151 21.54 -16.29 29.96
C ARG A 151 21.75 -15.72 31.36
N GLN A 152 20.75 -15.08 31.97
CA GLN A 152 20.81 -14.54 33.33
C GLN A 152 20.41 -15.60 34.39
N THR A 153 19.73 -16.67 33.95
CA THR A 153 19.20 -17.73 34.82
C THR A 153 20.06 -19.00 34.84
N THR A 154 21.20 -18.99 34.11
CA THR A 154 22.21 -20.06 34.08
C THR A 154 23.51 -19.56 34.68
#